data_159b5b8addb7327bfa886748e913da6f
#
_entry.id   159b5b8addb7327bfa886748e913da6f
#
_cell.length_a   1.000
_cell.length_b   1.000
_cell.length_c   1.000
_cell.angle_alpha   90.00
_cell.angle_beta   90.00
_cell.angle_gamma   90.00
#
_symmetry.space_group_name_H-M   'P 1'
#
loop_
_entity.id
_entity.type
_entity.pdbx_description
1 polymer ?
#
loop_
_entity_poly.entity_id
_entity_poly.type
_entity_poly.pdbx_seq_one_letter_code
_entity_poly.pdbx_strand_id
1 'polypeptide(L)'
;MLSPNKIIAGRSAADWISSCPVVGDICELKETAWLNPDKQPFEQAKAACPLGMADIEDAAARLERFAPYLCRVFPETAESHGIIESAVRPIPAMQKVLEETSDTAIAGQVWIKLDSHLPISGSIKARGGIYEVLKTAEDIALQSGMLHLTDDYAVLDTEPFRELFSRYSIAVGSTGNLGLSIGIMSA
;
A
#
# COMPACT_ATOMS: atom_id res chain seq x y z
N MET A 1 33.50 7.05 2.98
CA MET A 1 33.54 6.69 1.54
C MET A 1 33.43 5.18 1.38
N LEU A 2 32.67 4.72 0.40
CA LEU A 2 32.56 3.30 0.08
C LEU A 2 33.88 2.83 -0.56
N SER A 3 34.46 1.70 -0.08
CA SER A 3 35.67 1.14 -0.70
C SER A 3 35.33 0.66 -2.13
N PRO A 4 36.12 1.07 -3.18
CA PRO A 4 35.85 0.69 -4.57
C PRO A 4 35.77 -0.82 -4.79
N ASN A 5 36.53 -1.59 -4.01
CA ASN A 5 36.60 -3.06 -4.11
C ASN A 5 35.55 -3.79 -3.27
N LYS A 6 34.69 -3.08 -2.54
CA LYS A 6 33.62 -3.72 -1.76
C LYS A 6 32.64 -4.43 -2.69
N ILE A 7 32.41 -5.71 -2.46
CA ILE A 7 31.46 -6.50 -3.23
C ILE A 7 30.05 -6.30 -2.67
N ILE A 8 29.11 -5.92 -3.51
CA ILE A 8 27.70 -5.66 -3.21
C ILE A 8 26.89 -6.38 -4.29
N ALA A 9 26.02 -7.29 -3.91
CA ALA A 9 25.19 -8.08 -4.84
C ALA A 9 26.01 -8.70 -6.00
N GLY A 10 27.18 -9.27 -5.69
CA GLY A 10 28.04 -9.97 -6.66
C GLY A 10 28.90 -9.08 -7.56
N ARG A 11 28.87 -7.76 -7.40
CA ARG A 11 29.66 -6.81 -8.20
C ARG A 11 30.44 -5.86 -7.29
N SER A 12 31.58 -5.36 -7.76
CA SER A 12 32.33 -4.34 -7.01
C SER A 12 31.58 -3.00 -6.99
N ALA A 13 31.84 -2.19 -5.97
CA ALA A 13 31.29 -0.82 -5.92
C ALA A 13 31.75 0.01 -7.13
N ALA A 14 32.98 -0.20 -7.60
CA ALA A 14 33.49 0.47 -8.81
C ALA A 14 32.70 0.08 -10.07
N ASP A 15 32.35 -1.20 -10.23
CA ASP A 15 31.54 -1.67 -11.36
C ASP A 15 30.12 -1.09 -11.34
N TRP A 16 29.52 -0.99 -10.14
CA TRP A 16 28.22 -0.34 -9.99
C TRP A 16 28.26 1.15 -10.41
N ILE A 17 29.25 1.89 -9.92
CA ILE A 17 29.43 3.32 -10.23
C ILE A 17 29.71 3.51 -11.72
N SER A 18 30.54 2.64 -12.31
CA SER A 18 30.84 2.71 -13.76
C SER A 18 29.61 2.45 -14.64
N SER A 19 28.78 1.48 -14.26
CA SER A 19 27.56 1.14 -15.03
C SER A 19 26.38 2.07 -14.78
N CYS A 20 26.35 2.74 -13.63
CA CYS A 20 25.31 3.66 -13.23
C CYS A 20 25.90 4.82 -12.42
N PRO A 21 26.36 5.91 -13.05
CA PRO A 21 27.08 7.01 -12.39
C PRO A 21 26.31 7.64 -11.21
N VAL A 22 24.97 7.66 -11.23
CA VAL A 22 24.15 8.17 -10.13
C VAL A 22 24.41 7.42 -8.81
N VAL A 23 24.88 6.17 -8.86
CA VAL A 23 25.28 5.42 -7.65
C VAL A 23 26.46 6.11 -6.96
N GLY A 24 27.40 6.65 -7.73
CA GLY A 24 28.52 7.45 -7.18
C GLY A 24 28.02 8.70 -6.49
N ASP A 25 27.14 9.45 -7.12
CA ASP A 25 26.55 10.68 -6.57
C ASP A 25 25.78 10.41 -5.29
N ILE A 26 25.00 9.33 -5.22
CA ILE A 26 24.29 8.90 -4.01
C ILE A 26 25.28 8.54 -2.89
N CYS A 27 26.36 7.81 -3.21
CA CYS A 27 27.40 7.45 -2.23
C CYS A 27 28.15 8.67 -1.68
N GLU A 28 28.22 9.75 -2.45
CA GLU A 28 28.82 11.02 -2.05
C GLU A 28 27.82 11.98 -1.41
N LEU A 29 26.55 11.56 -1.23
CA LEU A 29 25.44 12.35 -0.70
C LEU A 29 25.18 13.64 -1.51
N LYS A 30 25.44 13.61 -2.81
CA LYS A 30 25.11 14.70 -3.71
C LYS A 30 23.60 14.74 -3.97
N GLU A 31 23.05 15.94 -4.00
CA GLU A 31 21.70 16.12 -4.52
C GLU A 31 21.65 15.73 -6.00
N THR A 32 20.81 14.78 -6.33
CA THR A 32 20.76 14.21 -7.67
C THR A 32 19.35 13.81 -8.05
N ALA A 33 19.05 13.87 -9.36
CA ALA A 33 17.85 13.35 -9.97
C ALA A 33 18.20 12.31 -11.03
N TRP A 34 17.57 11.16 -10.98
CA TRP A 34 17.75 10.11 -11.96
C TRP A 34 16.45 9.84 -12.71
N LEU A 35 16.49 9.97 -14.02
CA LEU A 35 15.39 9.59 -14.90
C LEU A 35 15.68 8.20 -15.46
N ASN A 36 14.71 7.28 -15.31
CA ASN A 36 14.85 5.93 -15.85
C ASN A 36 15.07 5.99 -17.37
N PRO A 37 16.25 5.58 -17.90
CA PRO A 37 16.52 5.60 -19.34
C PRO A 37 15.64 4.60 -20.11
N ASP A 38 15.15 3.55 -19.43
CA ASP A 38 14.31 2.50 -20.02
C ASP A 38 12.81 2.82 -19.93
N LYS A 39 12.45 4.08 -19.58
CA LYS A 39 11.05 4.52 -19.52
C LYS A 39 10.37 4.29 -20.86
N GLN A 40 9.34 3.47 -20.86
CA GLN A 40 8.53 3.20 -22.04
C GLN A 40 7.39 4.21 -22.19
N PRO A 41 6.94 4.50 -23.43
CA PRO A 41 5.66 5.17 -23.65
C PRO A 41 4.51 4.44 -22.98
N PHE A 42 3.49 5.19 -22.50
CA PHE A 42 2.40 4.64 -21.72
C PHE A 42 1.72 3.42 -22.36
N GLU A 43 1.43 3.49 -23.67
CA GLU A 43 0.74 2.39 -24.37
C GLU A 43 1.57 1.08 -24.41
N GLN A 44 2.89 1.20 -24.49
CA GLN A 44 3.78 0.03 -24.44
C GLN A 44 3.86 -0.53 -23.00
N ALA A 45 4.03 0.35 -22.02
CA ALA A 45 4.08 -0.04 -20.61
C ALA A 45 2.75 -0.67 -20.14
N LYS A 46 1.61 -0.11 -20.57
CA LYS A 46 0.28 -0.64 -20.29
C LYS A 46 0.08 -2.04 -20.85
N ALA A 47 0.51 -2.28 -22.10
CA ALA A 47 0.42 -3.59 -22.73
C ALA A 47 1.24 -4.68 -22.01
N ALA A 48 2.33 -4.29 -21.37
CA ALA A 48 3.19 -5.18 -20.58
C ALA A 48 2.78 -5.33 -19.12
N CYS A 49 1.81 -4.54 -18.64
CA CYS A 49 1.33 -4.62 -17.26
C CYS A 49 0.54 -5.92 -17.04
N PRO A 50 0.89 -6.75 -16.05
CA PRO A 50 0.17 -7.99 -15.77
C PRO A 50 -1.21 -7.77 -15.12
N LEU A 51 -1.49 -6.55 -14.62
CA LEU A 51 -2.73 -6.18 -13.98
C LEU A 51 -3.55 -5.25 -14.89
N GLY A 52 -4.86 -5.44 -14.92
CA GLY A 52 -5.80 -4.65 -15.70
C GLY A 52 -6.95 -4.08 -14.86
N MET A 53 -7.93 -3.50 -15.53
CA MET A 53 -9.11 -2.94 -14.85
C MET A 53 -9.90 -4.02 -14.09
N ALA A 54 -9.99 -5.23 -14.62
CA ALA A 54 -10.68 -6.33 -13.95
C ALA A 54 -10.10 -6.66 -12.57
N ASP A 55 -8.77 -6.56 -12.40
CA ASP A 55 -8.13 -6.78 -11.11
C ASP A 55 -8.46 -5.67 -10.11
N ILE A 56 -8.59 -4.42 -10.60
CA ILE A 56 -8.99 -3.28 -9.78
C ILE A 56 -10.45 -3.42 -9.35
N GLU A 57 -11.33 -3.81 -10.26
CA GLU A 57 -12.77 -4.01 -10.01
C GLU A 57 -12.99 -5.18 -9.03
N ASP A 58 -12.25 -6.27 -9.16
CA ASP A 58 -12.29 -7.39 -8.20
C ASP A 58 -11.84 -6.95 -6.81
N ALA A 59 -10.76 -6.17 -6.73
CA ALA A 59 -10.27 -5.65 -5.46
C ALA A 59 -11.28 -4.69 -4.80
N ALA A 60 -11.92 -3.82 -5.57
CA ALA A 60 -12.96 -2.92 -5.08
C ALA A 60 -14.18 -3.70 -4.58
N ALA A 61 -14.68 -4.66 -5.36
CA ALA A 61 -15.79 -5.51 -4.96
C ALA A 61 -15.49 -6.32 -3.70
N ARG A 62 -14.25 -6.79 -3.53
CA ARG A 62 -13.81 -7.48 -2.30
C ARG A 62 -13.90 -6.57 -1.09
N LEU A 63 -13.41 -5.33 -1.18
CA LEU A 63 -13.51 -4.37 -0.08
C LEU A 63 -14.96 -4.07 0.29
N GLU A 64 -15.85 -3.99 -0.70
CA GLU A 64 -17.31 -3.82 -0.47
C GLU A 64 -17.91 -5.05 0.24
N ARG A 65 -17.53 -6.27 -0.14
CA ARG A 65 -17.98 -7.50 0.55
C ARG A 65 -17.52 -7.54 2.00
N PHE A 66 -16.32 -7.06 2.30
CA PHE A 66 -15.80 -7.00 3.67
C PHE A 66 -16.35 -5.85 4.50
N ALA A 67 -17.02 -4.86 3.91
CA ALA A 67 -17.51 -3.70 4.63
C ALA A 67 -18.41 -4.04 5.85
N PRO A 68 -19.36 -4.98 5.78
CA PRO A 68 -20.14 -5.41 6.95
C PRO A 68 -19.29 -6.01 8.07
N TYR A 69 -18.30 -6.84 7.73
CA TYR A 69 -17.35 -7.38 8.69
C TYR A 69 -16.54 -6.26 9.37
N LEU A 70 -16.00 -5.34 8.58
CA LEU A 70 -15.19 -4.22 9.10
C LEU A 70 -16.01 -3.31 10.02
N CYS A 71 -17.26 -2.99 9.69
CA CYS A 71 -18.16 -2.25 10.57
C CYS A 71 -18.36 -2.95 11.91
N ARG A 72 -18.40 -4.28 11.91
CA ARG A 72 -18.65 -5.08 13.10
C ARG A 72 -17.44 -5.15 14.03
N VAL A 73 -16.25 -5.41 13.48
CA VAL A 73 -15.03 -5.63 14.27
C VAL A 73 -14.24 -4.34 14.53
N PHE A 74 -14.45 -3.31 13.71
CA PHE A 74 -13.83 -1.98 13.85
C PHE A 74 -14.90 -0.89 13.81
N PRO A 75 -15.54 -0.59 14.98
CA PRO A 75 -16.65 0.38 15.06
C PRO A 75 -16.32 1.77 14.50
N GLU A 76 -15.04 2.17 14.54
CA GLU A 76 -14.58 3.43 13.94
C GLU A 76 -14.78 3.52 12.43
N THR A 77 -15.03 2.39 11.75
CA THR A 77 -15.33 2.37 10.32
C THR A 77 -16.83 2.55 10.01
N ALA A 78 -17.69 2.62 11.04
CA ALA A 78 -19.14 2.68 10.85
C ALA A 78 -19.59 3.93 10.07
N GLU A 79 -18.98 5.09 10.33
CA GLU A 79 -19.29 6.33 9.60
C GLU A 79 -18.99 6.25 8.09
N SER A 80 -17.99 5.45 7.72
CA SER A 80 -17.62 5.18 6.33
C SER A 80 -18.25 3.88 5.79
N HIS A 81 -19.24 3.33 6.50
CA HIS A 81 -19.90 2.06 6.13
C HIS A 81 -18.92 0.89 5.90
N GLY A 82 -17.84 0.81 6.69
CA GLY A 82 -16.81 -0.22 6.59
C GLY A 82 -15.79 0.02 5.48
N ILE A 83 -15.84 1.14 4.77
CA ILE A 83 -14.86 1.47 3.74
C ILE A 83 -13.68 2.20 4.37
N ILE A 84 -12.48 1.65 4.18
CA ILE A 84 -11.23 2.24 4.65
C ILE A 84 -10.82 3.32 3.65
N GLU A 85 -11.19 4.58 3.92
CA GLU A 85 -10.91 5.72 3.05
C GLU A 85 -10.49 6.94 3.86
N SER A 86 -9.62 7.77 3.31
CA SER A 86 -9.15 9.02 3.91
C SER A 86 -9.68 10.23 3.14
N ALA A 87 -9.96 11.30 3.88
CA ALA A 87 -10.40 12.55 3.29
C ALA A 87 -9.29 13.22 2.48
N VAL A 88 -9.69 13.99 1.48
CA VAL A 88 -8.81 14.89 0.72
C VAL A 88 -9.19 16.33 1.06
N ARG A 89 -8.21 17.18 1.38
CA ARG A 89 -8.43 18.57 1.75
C ARG A 89 -7.47 19.50 1.01
N PRO A 90 -7.92 20.69 0.57
CA PRO A 90 -7.04 21.71 0.04
C PRO A 90 -6.16 22.28 1.17
N ILE A 91 -4.90 22.57 0.84
CA ILE A 91 -3.91 23.13 1.78
C ILE A 91 -3.32 24.46 1.25
N PRO A 92 -4.13 25.53 1.13
CA PRO A 92 -3.70 26.78 0.48
C PRO A 92 -2.54 27.45 1.22
N ALA A 93 -2.44 27.32 2.54
CA ALA A 93 -1.31 27.87 3.29
C ALA A 93 0.01 27.18 2.92
N MET A 94 0.01 25.85 2.75
CA MET A 94 1.19 25.12 2.29
C MET A 94 1.50 25.45 0.83
N GLN A 95 0.49 25.57 -0.02
CA GLN A 95 0.69 25.98 -1.41
C GLN A 95 1.45 27.30 -1.49
N LYS A 96 1.06 28.30 -0.69
CA LYS A 96 1.76 29.58 -0.63
C LYS A 96 3.23 29.44 -0.22
N VAL A 97 3.52 28.63 0.79
CA VAL A 97 4.90 28.36 1.23
C VAL A 97 5.72 27.71 0.12
N LEU A 98 5.13 26.74 -0.60
CA LEU A 98 5.80 26.07 -1.72
C LEU A 98 6.11 27.04 -2.86
N GLU A 99 5.17 27.94 -3.21
CA GLU A 99 5.36 28.97 -4.24
C GLU A 99 6.45 29.97 -3.84
N GLU A 100 6.44 30.43 -2.59
CA GLU A 100 7.48 31.31 -2.06
C GLU A 100 8.87 30.66 -2.02
N THR A 101 8.93 29.37 -1.66
CA THR A 101 10.21 28.64 -1.53
C THR A 101 10.81 28.30 -2.90
N SER A 102 9.97 27.96 -3.89
CA SER A 102 10.41 27.57 -5.24
C SER A 102 10.49 28.76 -6.23
N ASP A 103 10.06 29.94 -5.80
CA ASP A 103 9.89 31.13 -6.67
C ASP A 103 9.11 30.79 -7.96
N THR A 104 8.11 29.91 -7.84
CA THR A 104 7.33 29.42 -8.98
C THR A 104 5.86 29.29 -8.59
N ALA A 105 4.98 29.89 -9.38
CA ALA A 105 3.54 29.77 -9.19
C ALA A 105 3.06 28.33 -9.52
N ILE A 106 2.25 27.77 -8.65
CA ILE A 106 1.63 26.45 -8.86
C ILE A 106 0.31 26.65 -9.60
N ALA A 107 0.23 26.16 -10.84
CA ALA A 107 -1.02 26.15 -11.60
C ALA A 107 -1.99 25.13 -11.01
N GLY A 108 -3.10 25.60 -10.42
CA GLY A 108 -4.11 24.76 -9.80
C GLY A 108 -4.09 24.82 -8.27
N GLN A 109 -4.52 23.76 -7.62
CA GLN A 109 -4.66 23.69 -6.16
C GLN A 109 -3.82 22.53 -5.59
N VAL A 110 -3.18 22.77 -4.45
CA VAL A 110 -2.49 21.72 -3.70
C VAL A 110 -3.43 21.13 -2.67
N TRP A 111 -3.53 19.81 -2.68
CA TRP A 111 -4.38 19.03 -1.80
C TRP A 111 -3.57 18.03 -1.00
N ILE A 112 -4.01 17.71 0.21
CA ILE A 112 -3.45 16.63 1.02
C ILE A 112 -4.48 15.51 1.17
N LYS A 113 -4.04 14.27 0.95
CA LYS A 113 -4.78 13.07 1.33
C LYS A 113 -4.39 12.68 2.75
N LEU A 114 -5.37 12.64 3.66
CA LEU A 114 -5.16 12.47 5.10
C LEU A 114 -4.98 10.99 5.47
N ASP A 115 -4.01 10.31 4.92
CA ASP A 115 -3.77 8.89 5.19
C ASP A 115 -3.38 8.58 6.65
N SER A 116 -2.90 9.59 7.39
CA SER A 116 -2.69 9.50 8.84
C SER A 116 -3.98 9.38 9.66
N HIS A 117 -5.13 9.62 9.04
CA HIS A 117 -6.47 9.52 9.66
C HIS A 117 -7.24 8.28 9.18
N LEU A 118 -6.59 7.39 8.43
CA LEU A 118 -7.22 6.12 8.05
C LEU A 118 -7.58 5.31 9.28
N PRO A 119 -8.80 4.74 9.34
CA PRO A 119 -9.22 3.88 10.44
C PRO A 119 -8.31 2.65 10.58
N ILE A 120 -8.40 1.98 11.70
CA ILE A 120 -7.70 0.74 12.08
C ILE A 120 -6.23 0.97 12.41
N SER A 121 -5.41 1.53 11.52
CA SER A 121 -3.96 1.64 11.77
C SER A 121 -3.36 3.04 11.58
N GLY A 122 -4.17 4.04 11.24
CA GLY A 122 -3.72 5.42 11.08
C GLY A 122 -2.64 5.62 10.01
N SER A 123 -2.59 4.78 8.99
CA SER A 123 -1.61 4.86 7.91
C SER A 123 -2.11 4.25 6.61
N ILE A 124 -1.45 4.56 5.48
CA ILE A 124 -1.76 3.96 4.17
C ILE A 124 -1.67 2.42 4.18
N LYS A 125 -1.01 1.82 5.16
CA LYS A 125 -0.91 0.36 5.28
C LYS A 125 -2.25 -0.30 5.64
N ALA A 126 -3.22 0.48 6.15
CA ALA A 126 -4.61 0.04 6.29
C ALA A 126 -5.25 -0.35 4.94
N ARG A 127 -4.78 0.19 3.83
CA ARG A 127 -5.30 -0.14 2.48
C ARG A 127 -4.48 -1.19 1.72
N GLY A 128 -3.25 -1.47 2.16
CA GLY A 128 -2.38 -2.46 1.53
C GLY A 128 -2.25 -3.74 2.35
N GLY A 129 -1.60 -3.64 3.52
CA GLY A 129 -1.37 -4.81 4.38
C GLY A 129 -2.67 -5.48 4.85
N ILE A 130 -3.67 -4.67 5.22
CA ILE A 130 -4.99 -5.18 5.60
C ILE A 130 -5.67 -5.87 4.42
N TYR A 131 -5.66 -5.28 3.23
CA TYR A 131 -6.26 -5.89 2.05
C TYR A 131 -5.70 -7.29 1.76
N GLU A 132 -4.39 -7.50 1.90
CA GLU A 132 -3.78 -8.81 1.68
C GLU A 132 -4.27 -9.86 2.68
N VAL A 133 -4.47 -9.45 3.95
CA VAL A 133 -5.06 -10.34 4.96
C VAL A 133 -6.50 -10.69 4.61
N LEU A 134 -7.31 -9.69 4.24
CA LEU A 134 -8.71 -9.89 3.85
C LEU A 134 -8.82 -10.80 2.62
N LYS A 135 -7.99 -10.55 1.59
CA LYS A 135 -7.97 -11.40 0.40
C LYS A 135 -7.62 -12.85 0.73
N THR A 136 -6.59 -13.05 1.54
CA THR A 136 -6.18 -14.40 1.96
C THR A 136 -7.27 -15.09 2.79
N ALA A 137 -7.93 -14.36 3.70
CA ALA A 137 -9.04 -14.89 4.49
C ALA A 137 -10.24 -15.28 3.60
N GLU A 138 -10.60 -14.43 2.62
CA GLU A 138 -11.64 -14.75 1.64
C GLU A 138 -11.30 -16.03 0.87
N ASP A 139 -10.09 -16.14 0.33
CA ASP A 139 -9.64 -17.30 -0.43
C ASP A 139 -9.73 -18.60 0.40
N ILE A 140 -9.29 -18.56 1.67
CA ILE A 140 -9.39 -19.70 2.60
C ILE A 140 -10.85 -20.08 2.87
N ALA A 141 -11.69 -19.10 3.15
CA ALA A 141 -13.09 -19.33 3.49
C ALA A 141 -13.90 -19.87 2.30
N LEU A 142 -13.68 -19.34 1.11
CA LEU A 142 -14.28 -19.84 -0.14
C LEU A 142 -13.81 -21.26 -0.46
N GLN A 143 -12.52 -21.54 -0.35
CA GLN A 143 -11.96 -22.89 -0.60
C GLN A 143 -12.46 -23.93 0.40
N SER A 144 -12.76 -23.54 1.62
CA SER A 144 -13.35 -24.43 2.63
C SER A 144 -14.81 -24.74 2.37
N GLY A 145 -15.48 -24.01 1.48
CA GLY A 145 -16.92 -24.11 1.21
C GLY A 145 -17.79 -23.51 2.31
N MET A 146 -17.21 -22.80 3.29
CA MET A 146 -17.95 -22.17 4.39
C MET A 146 -18.46 -20.78 4.05
N LEU A 147 -17.94 -20.15 2.99
CA LEU A 147 -18.30 -18.82 2.52
C LEU A 147 -18.62 -18.85 1.03
N HIS A 148 -19.58 -18.00 0.61
CA HIS A 148 -19.86 -17.72 -0.78
C HIS A 148 -19.74 -16.22 -1.03
N LEU A 149 -19.45 -15.80 -2.27
CA LEU A 149 -19.29 -14.37 -2.63
C LEU A 149 -20.56 -13.53 -2.40
N THR A 150 -21.70 -14.17 -2.27
CA THR A 150 -23.03 -13.54 -2.05
C THR A 150 -23.42 -13.46 -0.59
N ASP A 151 -22.62 -14.02 0.33
CA ASP A 151 -22.93 -14.03 1.75
C ASP A 151 -22.66 -12.65 2.38
N ASP A 152 -23.31 -12.38 3.51
CA ASP A 152 -22.96 -11.25 4.37
C ASP A 152 -21.66 -11.59 5.11
N TYR A 153 -20.57 -10.90 4.77
CA TYR A 153 -19.25 -11.17 5.34
C TYR A 153 -19.14 -10.85 6.85
N ALA A 154 -20.15 -10.24 7.48
CA ALA A 154 -20.20 -10.16 8.94
C ALA A 154 -20.18 -11.55 9.61
N VAL A 155 -20.52 -12.61 8.88
CA VAL A 155 -20.42 -14.00 9.34
C VAL A 155 -18.99 -14.44 9.68
N LEU A 156 -17.98 -13.79 9.09
CA LEU A 156 -16.57 -14.07 9.36
C LEU A 156 -16.16 -13.83 10.82
N ASP A 157 -16.93 -13.01 11.55
CA ASP A 157 -16.76 -12.79 12.99
C ASP A 157 -17.52 -13.83 13.85
N THR A 158 -17.68 -15.04 13.39
CA THR A 158 -18.33 -16.11 14.14
C THR A 158 -17.35 -17.22 14.51
N GLU A 159 -17.71 -18.00 15.56
CA GLU A 159 -16.85 -19.07 16.08
C GLU A 159 -16.39 -20.09 15.01
N PRO A 160 -17.24 -20.56 14.07
CA PRO A 160 -16.80 -21.50 13.03
C PRO A 160 -15.68 -20.93 12.15
N PHE A 161 -15.72 -19.63 11.82
CA PHE A 161 -14.67 -18.99 11.04
C PHE A 161 -13.41 -18.73 11.85
N ARG A 162 -13.53 -18.38 13.13
CA ARG A 162 -12.39 -18.27 14.05
C ARG A 162 -11.67 -19.62 14.17
N GLU A 163 -12.41 -20.72 14.29
CA GLU A 163 -11.83 -22.06 14.27
C GLU A 163 -11.14 -22.40 12.95
N LEU A 164 -11.73 -22.01 11.81
CA LEU A 164 -11.11 -22.18 10.50
C LEU A 164 -9.77 -21.44 10.42
N PHE A 165 -9.78 -20.14 10.77
CA PHE A 165 -8.61 -19.27 10.63
C PHE A 165 -7.52 -19.59 11.67
N SER A 166 -7.86 -20.13 12.83
CA SER A 166 -6.88 -20.55 13.85
C SER A 166 -5.87 -21.59 13.37
N ARG A 167 -6.15 -22.26 12.25
CA ARG A 167 -5.26 -23.23 11.60
C ARG A 167 -4.16 -22.58 10.75
N TYR A 168 -4.21 -21.26 10.58
CA TYR A 168 -3.30 -20.49 9.75
C TYR A 168 -2.52 -19.51 10.61
N SER A 169 -1.36 -19.10 10.14
CA SER A 169 -0.56 -18.06 10.76
C SER A 169 0.04 -17.15 9.70
N ILE A 170 0.22 -15.88 10.04
CA ILE A 170 0.84 -14.89 9.17
C ILE A 170 2.20 -14.51 9.75
N ALA A 171 3.22 -14.48 8.90
CA ALA A 171 4.52 -13.95 9.24
C ALA A 171 4.82 -12.72 8.38
N VAL A 172 5.24 -11.62 9.01
CA VAL A 172 5.60 -10.38 8.33
C VAL A 172 6.93 -9.85 8.84
N GLY A 173 7.85 -9.55 7.93
CA GLY A 173 9.16 -8.97 8.26
C GLY A 173 9.11 -7.44 8.37
N SER A 174 8.28 -6.91 9.27
CA SER A 174 8.13 -5.47 9.46
C SER A 174 7.92 -5.10 10.93
N THR A 175 8.66 -4.09 11.40
CA THR A 175 8.50 -3.49 12.74
C THR A 175 7.74 -2.16 12.71
N GLY A 176 7.26 -1.75 11.55
CA GLY A 176 6.56 -0.47 11.33
C GLY A 176 5.07 -0.67 11.07
N ASN A 177 4.46 0.34 10.46
CA ASN A 177 3.02 0.41 10.20
C ASN A 177 2.48 -0.77 9.37
N LEU A 178 3.31 -1.40 8.53
CA LEU A 178 2.89 -2.59 7.80
C LEU A 178 2.67 -3.78 8.74
N GLY A 179 3.63 -4.06 9.62
CA GLY A 179 3.51 -5.12 10.62
C GLY A 179 2.35 -4.87 11.57
N LEU A 180 2.16 -3.60 12.00
CA LEU A 180 1.03 -3.20 12.83
C LEU A 180 -0.31 -3.46 12.12
N SER A 181 -0.47 -3.02 10.88
CA SER A 181 -1.72 -3.18 10.12
C SER A 181 -2.07 -4.66 9.89
N ILE A 182 -1.09 -5.48 9.52
CA ILE A 182 -1.26 -6.92 9.34
C ILE A 182 -1.60 -7.58 10.67
N GLY A 183 -0.86 -7.26 11.75
CA GLY A 183 -1.09 -7.83 13.07
C GLY A 183 -2.48 -7.55 13.63
N ILE A 184 -2.96 -6.30 13.50
CA ILE A 184 -4.32 -5.93 13.94
C ILE A 184 -5.39 -6.73 13.17
N MET A 185 -5.24 -6.86 11.86
CA MET A 185 -6.26 -7.53 11.04
C MET A 185 -6.24 -9.05 11.19
N SER A 186 -5.12 -9.65 11.59
CA SER A 186 -4.98 -11.11 11.74
C SER A 186 -5.14 -11.61 13.19
N ALA A 187 -5.41 -10.70 14.15
CA ALA A 187 -5.67 -11.05 15.54
C ALA A 187 -7.13 -11.46 15.75
#